data_03ba4aa9b260a67c89bacc01a787ca9f
#
_entry.id   03ba4aa9b260a67c89bacc01a787ca9f
#
_cell.length_a   1.000
_cell.length_b   1.000
_cell.length_c   1.000
_cell.angle_alpha   90.00
_cell.angle_beta   90.00
_cell.angle_gamma   90.00
#
_symmetry.space_group_name_H-M   'P 1'
#
loop_
_entity.id
_entity.type
_entity.pdbx_description
1 polymer ?
#
loop_
_entity_poly.entity_id
_entity_poly.type
_entity_poly.pdbx_seq_one_letter_code
_entity_poly.pdbx_strand_id
1 'polypeptide(L)'
;MHKTDNKSGLNVPVWMTFGNSLRVTNIVLLKFAWAACVIGGTFYGGIVLAGMFLTCHLQRRWRKECPFFIVLGLVGTVLDALWVYTSVLDYGADTLTFGPLRLAPLWITFLWVGLGLSVFEVLRFFVSRPRLAAILFAASAPFSYLAGAQFDAVVINSNLGLLAISGSWLIVFYILFRTADRADKAERDGPEAAQVNVGADTNSNANEIARPTG
;
A
#
# COMPACT_ATOMS: atom_id res chain seq x y z
N MET A 1 26.05 33.77 39.36
CA MET A 1 24.72 33.22 39.04
C MET A 1 24.62 33.24 37.49
N HIS A 2 25.07 32.15 36.83
CA HIS A 2 25.21 32.08 35.40
C HIS A 2 24.13 31.10 34.90
N LYS A 3 23.14 31.67 34.25
CA LYS A 3 21.98 30.93 33.73
C LYS A 3 22.34 30.46 32.32
N THR A 4 22.74 29.20 32.17
CA THR A 4 22.95 28.56 30.86
C THR A 4 21.61 28.12 30.30
N ASP A 5 21.04 28.95 29.44
CA ASP A 5 19.92 28.55 28.56
C ASP A 5 20.43 27.56 27.51
N ASN A 6 20.32 26.29 27.80
CA ASN A 6 20.54 25.20 26.79
C ASN A 6 19.27 24.98 26.01
N LYS A 7 19.05 25.80 24.97
CA LYS A 7 18.06 25.53 23.89
C LYS A 7 18.73 24.70 22.81
N SER A 8 18.91 23.41 23.02
CA SER A 8 19.15 22.45 21.95
C SER A 8 17.85 22.21 21.16
N GLY A 9 17.42 23.20 20.41
CA GLY A 9 16.42 23.05 19.38
C GLY A 9 17.00 22.16 18.28
N LEU A 10 16.62 20.87 18.26
CA LEU A 10 16.89 19.98 17.15
C LEU A 10 16.29 20.63 15.88
N ASN A 11 17.13 21.29 15.09
CA ASN A 11 16.76 21.79 13.76
C ASN A 11 16.55 20.58 12.85
N VAL A 12 15.31 20.04 12.85
CA VAL A 12 14.92 18.97 11.91
C VAL A 12 14.94 19.58 10.50
N PRO A 13 15.72 19.03 9.57
CA PRO A 13 15.79 19.56 8.22
C PRO A 13 14.40 19.61 7.55
N VAL A 14 14.10 20.67 6.83
CA VAL A 14 12.78 20.88 6.18
C VAL A 14 12.37 19.69 5.28
N TRP A 15 13.33 19.04 4.58
CA TRP A 15 13.05 17.87 3.76
C TRP A 15 12.60 16.65 4.59
N MET A 16 13.09 16.50 5.83
CA MET A 16 12.67 15.43 6.73
C MET A 16 11.24 15.66 7.24
N THR A 17 10.87 16.89 7.49
CA THR A 17 9.51 17.30 7.88
C THR A 17 8.53 17.09 6.70
N PHE A 18 8.93 17.45 5.48
CA PHE A 18 8.14 17.25 4.27
C PHE A 18 7.90 15.76 3.98
N GLY A 19 8.93 14.92 4.07
CA GLY A 19 8.81 13.47 3.90
C GLY A 19 7.85 12.82 4.92
N ASN A 20 7.91 13.24 6.17
CA ASN A 20 6.99 12.77 7.21
C ASN A 20 5.55 13.23 6.96
N SER A 21 5.35 14.47 6.50
CA SER A 21 4.05 14.99 6.13
C SER A 21 3.41 14.16 5.00
N LEU A 22 4.17 13.83 3.95
CA LEU A 22 3.68 13.00 2.85
C LEU A 22 3.33 11.56 3.29
N ARG A 23 4.07 10.99 4.24
CA ARG A 23 3.72 9.67 4.83
C ARG A 23 2.38 9.71 5.55
N VAL A 24 2.17 10.71 6.39
CA VAL A 24 0.87 10.91 7.08
C VAL A 24 -0.24 11.08 6.06
N THR A 25 -0.02 11.88 5.01
CA THR A 25 -0.97 12.07 3.91
C THR A 25 -1.33 10.73 3.24
N ASN A 26 -0.35 9.87 2.94
CA ASN A 26 -0.63 8.56 2.34
C ASN A 26 -1.45 7.63 3.25
N ILE A 27 -1.18 7.62 4.56
CA ILE A 27 -1.98 6.86 5.53
C ILE A 27 -3.42 7.35 5.52
N VAL A 28 -3.61 8.66 5.53
CA VAL A 28 -4.94 9.29 5.49
C VAL A 28 -5.64 8.97 4.17
N LEU A 29 -4.97 9.14 3.03
CA LEU A 29 -5.52 8.83 1.71
C LEU A 29 -5.94 7.36 1.60
N LEU A 30 -5.16 6.41 2.09
CA LEU A 30 -5.53 4.99 2.04
C LEU A 30 -6.80 4.71 2.85
N LYS A 31 -6.93 5.30 4.05
CA LYS A 31 -8.13 5.15 4.87
C LYS A 31 -9.37 5.78 4.21
N PHE A 32 -9.20 6.96 3.62
CA PHE A 32 -10.27 7.63 2.89
C PHE A 32 -10.59 6.98 1.55
N ALA A 33 -9.65 6.29 0.91
CA ALA A 33 -9.88 5.63 -0.38
C ALA A 33 -11.03 4.61 -0.29
N TRP A 34 -11.07 3.81 0.78
CA TRP A 34 -12.15 2.86 0.99
C TRP A 34 -13.51 3.58 1.11
N ALA A 35 -13.61 4.58 1.98
CA ALA A 35 -14.85 5.32 2.19
C ALA A 35 -15.29 6.09 0.92
N ALA A 36 -14.35 6.72 0.23
CA ALA A 36 -14.62 7.45 -1.01
C ALA A 36 -15.13 6.53 -2.12
N CYS A 37 -14.57 5.32 -2.24
CA CYS A 37 -15.02 4.32 -3.21
C CYS A 37 -16.39 3.74 -2.85
N VAL A 38 -16.57 3.31 -1.59
CA VAL A 38 -17.78 2.62 -1.14
C VAL A 38 -19.00 3.56 -1.07
N ILE A 39 -18.81 4.79 -0.58
CA ILE A 39 -19.90 5.75 -0.38
C ILE A 39 -20.05 6.66 -1.61
N GLY A 40 -18.95 7.02 -2.24
CA GLY A 40 -18.91 8.00 -3.32
C GLY A 40 -18.68 7.42 -4.72
N GLY A 41 -18.52 6.10 -4.82
CA GLY A 41 -18.35 5.39 -6.07
C GLY A 41 -17.09 5.77 -6.84
N THR A 42 -17.15 5.58 -8.16
CA THR A 42 -16.00 5.77 -9.07
C THR A 42 -15.46 7.20 -9.07
N PHE A 43 -16.33 8.22 -8.97
CA PHE A 43 -15.91 9.62 -9.07
C PHE A 43 -15.03 10.04 -7.87
N TYR A 44 -15.53 9.88 -6.65
CA TYR A 44 -14.78 10.26 -5.45
C TYR A 44 -13.59 9.33 -5.19
N GLY A 45 -13.76 8.03 -5.45
CA GLY A 45 -12.65 7.07 -5.42
C GLY A 45 -11.52 7.45 -6.37
N GLY A 46 -11.85 7.91 -7.59
CA GLY A 46 -10.89 8.41 -8.57
C GLY A 46 -10.12 9.63 -8.11
N ILE A 47 -10.77 10.59 -7.44
CA ILE A 47 -10.11 11.77 -6.87
C ILE A 47 -9.08 11.37 -5.81
N VAL A 48 -9.46 10.48 -4.88
CA VAL A 48 -8.53 10.01 -3.84
C VAL A 48 -7.38 9.22 -4.45
N LEU A 49 -7.65 8.36 -5.42
CA LEU A 49 -6.62 7.60 -6.13
C LEU A 49 -5.65 8.54 -6.87
N ALA A 50 -6.14 9.60 -7.52
CA ALA A 50 -5.29 10.62 -8.16
C ALA A 50 -4.37 11.29 -7.12
N GLY A 51 -4.87 11.59 -5.92
CA GLY A 51 -4.07 12.08 -4.80
C GLY A 51 -2.97 11.10 -4.39
N MET A 52 -3.28 9.80 -4.33
CA MET A 52 -2.29 8.74 -4.04
C MET A 52 -1.21 8.65 -5.14
N PHE A 53 -1.58 8.75 -6.40
CA PHE A 53 -0.62 8.83 -7.51
C PHE A 53 0.26 10.07 -7.42
N LEU A 54 -0.32 11.22 -7.08
CA LEU A 54 0.43 12.47 -6.91
C LEU A 54 1.49 12.33 -5.79
N THR A 55 1.13 11.78 -4.64
CA THR A 55 2.08 11.55 -3.54
C THR A 55 3.16 10.54 -3.92
N CYS A 56 2.82 9.47 -4.65
CA CYS A 56 3.77 8.51 -5.20
C CYS A 56 4.76 9.21 -6.17
N HIS A 57 4.24 10.10 -7.03
CA HIS A 57 5.06 10.88 -7.95
C HIS A 57 6.01 11.83 -7.23
N LEU A 58 5.51 12.62 -6.29
CA LEU A 58 6.30 13.58 -5.50
C LEU A 58 7.41 12.90 -4.69
N GLN A 59 7.17 11.68 -4.21
CA GLN A 59 8.15 10.87 -3.49
C GLN A 59 9.07 10.04 -4.41
N ARG A 60 8.91 10.13 -5.72
CA ARG A 60 9.69 9.40 -6.74
C ARG A 60 9.68 7.88 -6.56
N ARG A 61 8.56 7.31 -6.04
CA ARG A 61 8.43 5.89 -5.72
C ARG A 61 7.95 5.01 -6.89
N TRP A 62 7.74 5.58 -8.07
CA TRP A 62 7.18 4.88 -9.23
C TRP A 62 7.86 3.56 -9.55
N ARG A 63 9.18 3.55 -9.60
CA ARG A 63 9.93 2.33 -9.98
C ARG A 63 9.67 1.18 -9.05
N LYS A 64 9.49 1.46 -7.75
CA LYS A 64 9.27 0.45 -6.71
C LYS A 64 7.80 0.04 -6.61
N GLU A 65 6.89 0.99 -6.70
CA GLU A 65 5.45 0.76 -6.50
C GLU A 65 4.74 0.30 -7.78
N CYS A 66 5.24 0.69 -8.98
CA CYS A 66 4.59 0.44 -10.26
C CYS A 66 4.22 -1.04 -10.49
N PRO A 67 5.11 -2.01 -10.34
CA PRO A 67 4.76 -3.41 -10.56
C PRO A 67 3.67 -3.89 -9.58
N PHE A 68 3.67 -3.38 -8.34
CA PHE A 68 2.73 -3.81 -7.32
C PHE A 68 1.33 -3.28 -7.53
N PHE A 69 1.17 -1.98 -7.85
CA PHE A 69 -0.17 -1.45 -8.11
C PHE A 69 -0.76 -1.97 -9.42
N ILE A 70 0.05 -2.22 -10.45
CA ILE A 70 -0.44 -2.81 -11.71
C ILE A 70 -0.89 -4.25 -11.47
N VAL A 71 -0.04 -5.07 -10.88
CA VAL A 71 -0.36 -6.49 -10.65
C VAL A 71 -1.54 -6.62 -9.69
N LEU A 72 -1.54 -5.87 -8.58
CA LEU A 72 -2.61 -5.94 -7.61
C LEU A 72 -3.93 -5.39 -8.17
N GLY A 73 -3.88 -4.32 -8.94
CA GLY A 73 -5.04 -3.79 -9.67
C GLY A 73 -5.65 -4.81 -10.62
N LEU A 74 -4.83 -5.49 -11.42
CA LEU A 74 -5.30 -6.52 -12.33
C LEU A 74 -5.83 -7.76 -11.61
N VAL A 75 -5.03 -8.32 -10.70
CA VAL A 75 -5.40 -9.54 -9.95
C VAL A 75 -6.66 -9.30 -9.12
N GLY A 76 -6.72 -8.18 -8.40
CA GLY A 76 -7.86 -7.84 -7.57
C GLY A 76 -9.14 -7.62 -8.38
N THR A 77 -9.05 -6.89 -9.51
CA THR A 77 -10.20 -6.70 -10.40
C THR A 77 -10.70 -8.01 -10.98
N VAL A 78 -9.81 -8.90 -11.42
CA VAL A 78 -10.19 -10.22 -11.93
C VAL A 78 -10.83 -11.06 -10.83
N LEU A 79 -10.30 -10.99 -9.62
CA LEU A 79 -10.83 -11.73 -8.47
C LEU A 79 -12.25 -11.26 -8.11
N ASP A 80 -12.48 -9.94 -8.01
CA ASP A 80 -13.81 -9.41 -7.75
C ASP A 80 -14.79 -9.68 -8.90
N ALA A 81 -14.33 -9.62 -10.15
CA ALA A 81 -15.14 -10.03 -11.31
C ALA A 81 -15.53 -11.51 -11.24
N LEU A 82 -14.66 -12.39 -10.75
CA LEU A 82 -14.97 -13.81 -10.52
C LEU A 82 -16.09 -13.96 -9.47
N TRP A 83 -16.05 -13.18 -8.38
CA TRP A 83 -17.09 -13.22 -7.36
C TRP A 83 -18.43 -12.68 -7.87
N VAL A 84 -18.42 -11.70 -8.76
CA VAL A 84 -19.63 -11.25 -9.48
C VAL A 84 -20.13 -12.34 -10.43
N TYR A 85 -19.26 -12.94 -11.20
CA TYR A 85 -19.61 -14.01 -12.16
C TYR A 85 -20.22 -15.23 -11.45
N THR A 86 -19.66 -15.61 -10.29
CA THR A 86 -20.17 -16.73 -9.49
C THR A 86 -21.36 -16.35 -8.61
N SER A 87 -21.88 -15.13 -8.73
CA SER A 87 -23.02 -14.60 -7.97
C SER A 87 -22.79 -14.61 -6.44
N VAL A 88 -21.55 -14.61 -5.99
CA VAL A 88 -21.21 -14.43 -4.56
C VAL A 88 -21.42 -12.98 -4.14
N LEU A 89 -21.01 -12.05 -4.99
CA LEU A 89 -21.18 -10.61 -4.82
C LEU A 89 -22.03 -10.02 -5.94
N ASP A 90 -22.87 -9.04 -5.60
CA ASP A 90 -23.60 -8.24 -6.58
C ASP A 90 -23.47 -6.75 -6.21
N TYR A 91 -22.97 -5.96 -7.16
CA TYR A 91 -22.80 -4.51 -7.01
C TYR A 91 -23.98 -3.71 -7.60
N GLY A 92 -25.09 -4.37 -7.94
CA GLY A 92 -26.28 -3.73 -8.45
C GLY A 92 -26.01 -2.92 -9.73
N ALA A 93 -26.45 -1.65 -9.73
CA ALA A 93 -26.32 -0.75 -10.87
C ALA A 93 -24.86 -0.37 -11.22
N ASP A 94 -23.95 -0.48 -10.26
CA ASP A 94 -22.52 -0.17 -10.48
C ASP A 94 -21.77 -1.29 -11.22
N THR A 95 -22.37 -2.47 -11.36
CA THR A 95 -21.79 -3.60 -12.08
C THR A 95 -21.55 -3.23 -13.54
N LEU A 96 -20.30 -3.35 -14.01
CA LEU A 96 -19.98 -3.14 -15.42
C LEU A 96 -20.46 -4.32 -16.24
N THR A 97 -21.28 -4.04 -17.26
CA THR A 97 -21.84 -5.09 -18.14
C THR A 97 -21.37 -4.91 -19.58
N PHE A 98 -20.80 -5.98 -20.14
CA PHE A 98 -20.38 -6.05 -21.55
C PHE A 98 -21.05 -7.29 -22.18
N GLY A 99 -22.27 -7.13 -22.70
CA GLY A 99 -23.07 -8.26 -23.15
C GLY A 99 -23.38 -9.22 -21.99
N PRO A 100 -23.02 -10.51 -22.08
CA PRO A 100 -23.23 -11.49 -21.00
C PRO A 100 -22.21 -11.37 -19.85
N LEU A 101 -21.12 -10.62 -20.04
CA LEU A 101 -20.05 -10.49 -19.06
C LEU A 101 -20.41 -9.41 -18.03
N ARG A 102 -20.42 -9.80 -16.76
CA ARG A 102 -20.60 -8.92 -15.61
C ARG A 102 -19.26 -8.79 -14.88
N LEU A 103 -18.77 -7.56 -14.70
CA LEU A 103 -17.51 -7.24 -14.04
C LEU A 103 -17.76 -6.40 -12.80
N ALA A 104 -16.81 -6.46 -11.88
CA ALA A 104 -16.80 -5.56 -10.72
C ALA A 104 -16.72 -4.09 -11.16
N PRO A 105 -17.30 -3.14 -10.41
CA PRO A 105 -17.24 -1.72 -10.72
C PRO A 105 -15.81 -1.17 -10.66
N LEU A 106 -15.56 -0.05 -11.38
CA LEU A 106 -14.23 0.56 -11.45
C LEU A 106 -13.69 1.00 -10.08
N TRP A 107 -14.55 1.41 -9.15
CA TRP A 107 -14.10 1.82 -7.82
C TRP A 107 -13.46 0.66 -7.02
N ILE A 108 -13.83 -0.60 -7.30
CA ILE A 108 -13.14 -1.79 -6.77
C ILE A 108 -11.70 -1.85 -7.30
N THR A 109 -11.52 -1.65 -8.62
CA THR A 109 -10.18 -1.56 -9.21
C THR A 109 -9.34 -0.47 -8.55
N PHE A 110 -9.94 0.69 -8.24
CA PHE A 110 -9.26 1.79 -7.57
C PHE A 110 -8.79 1.41 -6.17
N LEU A 111 -9.58 0.64 -5.42
CA LEU A 111 -9.16 0.12 -4.10
C LEU A 111 -7.95 -0.81 -4.21
N TRP A 112 -7.95 -1.72 -5.16
CA TRP A 112 -6.82 -2.63 -5.39
C TRP A 112 -5.55 -1.89 -5.82
N VAL A 113 -5.68 -0.91 -6.72
CA VAL A 113 -4.57 -0.05 -7.15
C VAL A 113 -4.05 0.77 -5.96
N GLY A 114 -4.95 1.35 -5.15
CA GLY A 114 -4.59 2.11 -3.96
C GLY A 114 -3.84 1.27 -2.92
N LEU A 115 -4.25 0.01 -2.71
CA LEU A 115 -3.49 -0.93 -1.87
C LEU A 115 -2.08 -1.18 -2.44
N GLY A 116 -1.96 -1.37 -3.75
CA GLY A 116 -0.68 -1.57 -4.43
C GLY A 116 0.27 -0.37 -4.28
N LEU A 117 -0.26 0.87 -4.40
CA LEU A 117 0.48 2.12 -4.17
C LEU A 117 0.91 2.32 -2.70
N SER A 118 0.39 1.52 -1.79
CA SER A 118 0.63 1.66 -0.35
C SER A 118 1.60 0.63 0.22
N VAL A 119 2.06 -0.34 -0.58
CA VAL A 119 2.83 -1.51 -0.11
C VAL A 119 4.11 -1.10 0.63
N PHE A 120 4.92 -0.21 0.04
CA PHE A 120 6.20 0.17 0.63
C PHE A 120 6.16 1.42 1.50
N GLU A 121 5.03 2.09 1.59
CA GLU A 121 4.86 3.27 2.43
C GLU A 121 4.01 2.96 3.67
N VAL A 122 2.71 2.78 3.46
CA VAL A 122 1.74 2.58 4.55
C VAL A 122 1.81 1.16 5.11
N LEU A 123 1.97 0.17 4.23
CA LEU A 123 1.98 -1.25 4.57
C LEU A 123 3.40 -1.80 4.79
N ARG A 124 4.41 -0.94 4.85
CA ARG A 124 5.82 -1.32 4.99
C ARG A 124 6.10 -2.26 6.15
N PHE A 125 5.38 -2.11 7.27
CA PHE A 125 5.48 -3.01 8.42
C PHE A 125 5.26 -4.48 8.04
N PHE A 126 4.39 -4.74 7.05
CA PHE A 126 4.04 -6.07 6.59
C PHE A 126 4.99 -6.65 5.57
N VAL A 127 5.82 -5.83 4.90
CA VAL A 127 6.74 -6.30 3.85
C VAL A 127 7.67 -7.39 4.38
N SER A 128 8.26 -7.23 5.57
CA SER A 128 9.10 -8.25 6.20
C SER A 128 8.32 -9.37 6.91
N ARG A 129 6.98 -9.33 6.89
CA ARG A 129 6.09 -10.24 7.63
C ARG A 129 4.97 -10.80 6.75
N PRO A 130 5.27 -11.47 5.62
CA PRO A 130 4.27 -11.84 4.61
C PRO A 130 3.18 -12.78 5.15
N ARG A 131 3.49 -13.67 6.09
CA ARG A 131 2.50 -14.56 6.73
C ARG A 131 1.52 -13.79 7.60
N LEU A 132 2.02 -12.84 8.41
CA LEU A 132 1.19 -11.99 9.26
C LEU A 132 0.28 -11.12 8.39
N ALA A 133 0.82 -10.49 7.34
CA ALA A 133 0.06 -9.73 6.39
C ALA A 133 -1.09 -10.56 5.80
N ALA A 134 -0.78 -11.73 5.23
CA ALA A 134 -1.75 -12.60 4.60
C ALA A 134 -2.91 -12.97 5.56
N ILE A 135 -2.60 -13.34 6.79
CA ILE A 135 -3.61 -13.71 7.80
C ILE A 135 -4.49 -12.50 8.15
N LEU A 136 -3.89 -11.33 8.40
CA LEU A 136 -4.65 -10.14 8.79
C LEU A 136 -5.52 -9.62 7.65
N PHE A 137 -5.01 -9.58 6.42
CA PHE A 137 -5.80 -9.17 5.26
C PHE A 137 -6.91 -10.16 4.96
N ALA A 138 -6.65 -11.47 5.02
CA ALA A 138 -7.67 -12.50 4.85
C ALA A 138 -8.78 -12.41 5.92
N ALA A 139 -8.40 -12.20 7.17
CA ALA A 139 -9.37 -12.03 8.26
C ALA A 139 -10.17 -10.73 8.11
N SER A 140 -9.59 -9.67 7.56
CA SER A 140 -10.28 -8.38 7.36
C SER A 140 -11.20 -8.36 6.14
N ALA A 141 -11.01 -9.26 5.17
CA ALA A 141 -11.79 -9.28 3.93
C ALA A 141 -13.30 -9.37 4.17
N PRO A 142 -13.84 -10.35 4.93
CA PRO A 142 -15.28 -10.44 5.19
C PRO A 142 -15.84 -9.17 5.82
N PHE A 143 -15.10 -8.57 6.75
CA PHE A 143 -15.54 -7.32 7.42
C PHE A 143 -15.62 -6.15 6.44
N SER A 144 -14.68 -6.08 5.48
CA SER A 144 -14.70 -5.04 4.45
C SER A 144 -15.94 -5.14 3.55
N TYR A 145 -16.29 -6.36 3.11
CA TYR A 145 -17.49 -6.57 2.29
C TYR A 145 -18.78 -6.39 3.10
N LEU A 146 -18.84 -6.89 4.35
CA LEU A 146 -19.98 -6.67 5.24
C LEU A 146 -20.17 -5.19 5.53
N ALA A 147 -19.12 -4.44 5.74
CA ALA A 147 -19.21 -2.98 5.90
C ALA A 147 -19.70 -2.31 4.61
N GLY A 148 -19.20 -2.71 3.43
CA GLY A 148 -19.70 -2.23 2.14
C GLY A 148 -21.19 -2.50 1.95
N ALA A 149 -21.68 -3.65 2.40
CA ALA A 149 -23.10 -4.00 2.35
C ALA A 149 -23.97 -3.10 3.27
N GLN A 150 -23.44 -2.58 4.38
CA GLN A 150 -24.16 -1.62 5.22
C GLN A 150 -24.35 -0.25 4.55
N PHE A 151 -23.56 0.05 3.51
CA PHE A 151 -23.67 1.26 2.69
C PHE A 151 -24.36 1.00 1.34
N ASP A 152 -25.02 -0.16 1.19
CA ASP A 152 -25.69 -0.59 -0.05
C ASP A 152 -24.75 -0.65 -1.28
N ALA A 153 -23.43 -0.69 -1.05
CA ALA A 153 -22.42 -0.73 -2.13
C ALA A 153 -22.26 -2.13 -2.73
N VAL A 154 -22.65 -3.18 -2.00
CA VAL A 154 -22.55 -4.58 -2.43
C VAL A 154 -23.57 -5.45 -1.72
N VAL A 155 -24.17 -6.38 -2.44
CA VAL A 155 -25.02 -7.44 -1.88
C VAL A 155 -24.20 -8.72 -1.79
N ILE A 156 -24.25 -9.37 -0.63
CA ILE A 156 -23.56 -10.63 -0.36
C ILE A 156 -24.58 -11.76 -0.41
N ASN A 157 -24.51 -12.59 -1.43
CA ASN A 157 -25.48 -13.66 -1.66
C ASN A 157 -25.08 -14.99 -0.98
N SER A 158 -23.84 -15.11 -0.46
CA SER A 158 -23.37 -16.37 0.14
C SER A 158 -22.39 -16.15 1.27
N ASN A 159 -22.74 -16.65 2.45
CA ASN A 159 -21.82 -16.65 3.60
C ASN A 159 -20.59 -17.58 3.38
N LEU A 160 -20.76 -18.68 2.66
CA LEU A 160 -19.65 -19.54 2.26
C LEU A 160 -18.74 -18.82 1.25
N GLY A 161 -19.34 -17.95 0.40
CA GLY A 161 -18.59 -17.10 -0.50
C GLY A 161 -17.64 -16.14 0.23
N LEU A 162 -18.03 -15.61 1.40
CA LEU A 162 -17.13 -14.79 2.22
C LEU A 162 -15.89 -15.55 2.71
N LEU A 163 -16.04 -16.85 3.03
CA LEU A 163 -14.89 -17.69 3.38
C LEU A 163 -13.98 -17.93 2.17
N ALA A 164 -14.55 -18.13 1.00
CA ALA A 164 -13.79 -18.27 -0.24
C ALA A 164 -13.04 -16.96 -0.59
N ILE A 165 -13.67 -15.80 -0.40
CA ILE A 165 -13.03 -14.49 -0.51
C ILE A 165 -11.86 -14.39 0.47
N SER A 166 -12.03 -14.75 1.75
CA SER A 166 -10.94 -14.77 2.73
C SER A 166 -9.78 -15.66 2.29
N GLY A 167 -10.07 -16.85 1.80
CA GLY A 167 -9.06 -17.79 1.29
C GLY A 167 -8.29 -17.22 0.09
N SER A 168 -8.98 -16.56 -0.83
CA SER A 168 -8.34 -15.90 -1.98
C SER A 168 -7.46 -14.72 -1.57
N TRP A 169 -7.91 -13.91 -0.61
CA TRP A 169 -7.11 -12.82 -0.04
C TRP A 169 -5.86 -13.34 0.67
N LEU A 170 -5.97 -14.47 1.42
CA LEU A 170 -4.81 -15.11 2.03
C LEU A 170 -3.71 -15.41 1.01
N ILE A 171 -4.09 -16.01 -0.12
CA ILE A 171 -3.15 -16.38 -1.18
C ILE A 171 -2.57 -15.12 -1.84
N VAL A 172 -3.42 -14.19 -2.26
CA VAL A 172 -3.00 -12.96 -2.96
C VAL A 172 -2.06 -12.13 -2.10
N PHE A 173 -2.41 -11.86 -0.83
CA PHE A 173 -1.59 -11.05 0.05
C PHE A 173 -0.31 -11.78 0.52
N TYR A 174 -0.34 -13.09 0.65
CA TYR A 174 0.89 -13.85 0.89
C TYR A 174 1.88 -13.70 -0.25
N ILE A 175 1.43 -13.90 -1.49
CA ILE A 175 2.27 -13.75 -2.70
C ILE A 175 2.77 -12.30 -2.83
N LEU A 176 1.87 -11.32 -2.66
CA LEU A 176 2.19 -9.89 -2.73
C LEU A 176 3.33 -9.52 -1.77
N PHE A 177 3.14 -9.78 -0.48
CA PHE A 177 4.12 -9.39 0.54
C PHE A 177 5.39 -10.24 0.49
N ARG A 178 5.31 -11.49 0.07
CA ARG A 178 6.49 -12.31 -0.20
C ARG A 178 7.34 -11.75 -1.35
N THR A 179 6.67 -11.28 -2.40
CA THR A 179 7.34 -10.66 -3.55
C THR A 179 7.93 -9.31 -3.17
N ALA A 180 7.19 -8.51 -2.39
CA ALA A 180 7.65 -7.24 -1.87
C ALA A 180 8.88 -7.39 -0.94
N ASP A 181 8.91 -8.40 -0.05
CA ASP A 181 10.06 -8.70 0.80
C ASP A 181 11.30 -9.04 -0.02
N ARG A 182 11.13 -9.85 -1.07
CA ARG A 182 12.23 -10.19 -1.98
C ARG A 182 12.76 -8.96 -2.73
N ALA A 183 11.87 -8.11 -3.22
CA ALA A 183 12.25 -6.89 -3.93
C ALA A 183 12.98 -5.91 -2.99
N ASP A 184 12.51 -5.75 -1.75
CA ASP A 184 13.12 -4.88 -0.74
C ASP A 184 14.51 -5.37 -0.31
N LYS A 185 14.70 -6.69 -0.21
CA LYS A 185 16.02 -7.31 0.05
C LYS A 185 16.97 -7.14 -1.11
N ALA A 186 16.53 -7.41 -2.33
CA ALA A 186 17.37 -7.27 -3.52
C ALA A 186 17.87 -5.82 -3.70
N GLU A 187 17.07 -4.82 -3.35
CA GLU A 187 17.46 -3.41 -3.38
C GLU A 187 18.53 -3.10 -2.32
N ARG A 188 18.43 -3.69 -1.13
CA ARG A 188 19.41 -3.49 -0.04
C ARG A 188 20.74 -4.19 -0.30
N ASP A 189 20.71 -5.37 -0.94
CA ASP A 189 21.87 -6.21 -1.19
C ASP A 189 22.50 -5.92 -2.57
N GLY A 190 21.96 -4.96 -3.32
CA GLY A 190 22.43 -4.61 -4.65
C GLY A 190 23.81 -3.96 -4.68
N PRO A 191 24.53 -4.01 -5.81
CA PRO A 191 25.91 -3.52 -5.93
C PRO A 191 26.07 -2.03 -5.61
N GLU A 192 25.03 -1.24 -5.79
CA GLU A 192 25.03 0.20 -5.46
C GLU A 192 25.01 0.43 -3.93
N ALA A 193 24.32 -0.42 -3.17
CA ALA A 193 24.35 -0.39 -1.71
C ALA A 193 25.69 -0.86 -1.14
N ALA A 194 26.34 -1.81 -1.79
CA ALA A 194 27.69 -2.27 -1.43
C ALA A 194 28.74 -1.17 -1.64
N GLN A 195 28.64 -0.36 -2.70
CA GLN A 195 29.55 0.76 -2.95
C GLN A 195 29.43 1.88 -1.92
N VAL A 196 28.21 2.19 -1.47
CA VAL A 196 27.97 3.20 -0.44
C VAL A 196 28.57 2.77 0.90
N ASN A 197 28.49 1.50 1.27
CA ASN A 197 29.07 0.97 2.50
C ASN A 197 30.61 0.98 2.46
N VAL A 198 31.22 0.59 1.34
CA VAL A 198 32.68 0.64 1.16
C VAL A 198 33.21 2.08 1.23
N GLY A 199 32.48 3.06 0.65
CA GLY A 199 32.83 4.48 0.73
C GLY A 199 32.72 5.06 2.14
N ALA A 200 31.75 4.60 2.94
CA ALA A 200 31.60 5.01 4.33
C ALA A 200 32.70 4.45 5.23
N ASP A 201 33.08 3.20 5.06
CA ASP A 201 34.17 2.56 5.82
C ASP A 201 35.54 3.16 5.52
N THR A 202 35.84 3.47 4.24
CA THR A 202 37.08 4.13 3.85
C THR A 202 37.19 5.54 4.42
N ASN A 203 36.07 6.28 4.50
CA ASN A 203 36.07 7.63 5.06
C ASN A 203 36.18 7.62 6.61
N SER A 204 35.65 6.59 7.27
CA SER A 204 35.78 6.37 8.71
C SER A 204 37.23 6.07 9.10
N ASN A 205 37.90 5.18 8.37
CA ASN A 205 39.29 4.82 8.60
C ASN A 205 40.25 6.01 8.32
N ALA A 206 39.99 6.81 7.27
CA ALA A 206 40.79 7.99 6.99
C ALA A 206 40.73 9.04 8.10
N ASN A 207 39.54 9.23 8.74
CA ASN A 207 39.35 10.12 9.88
C ASN A 207 39.97 9.60 11.17
N GLU A 208 40.12 8.29 11.34
CA GLU A 208 40.76 7.69 12.51
C GLU A 208 42.28 7.83 12.45
N ILE A 209 42.88 7.69 11.26
CA ILE A 209 44.31 7.87 11.02
C ILE A 209 44.72 9.35 11.12
N ALA A 210 43.83 10.28 10.83
CA ALA A 210 44.07 11.71 10.87
C ALA A 210 43.99 12.35 12.27
N ARG A 211 43.67 11.59 13.33
CA ARG A 211 43.67 12.10 14.72
C ARG A 211 45.13 12.25 15.21
N PRO A 212 45.60 13.46 15.51
CA PRO A 212 46.92 13.64 16.10
C PRO A 212 46.96 12.96 17.47
N THR A 213 47.89 12.05 17.64
CA THR A 213 48.26 11.49 18.97
C THR A 213 48.92 12.63 19.77
N GLY A 214 48.12 13.28 20.65
CA GLY A 214 48.60 14.27 21.59
C GLY A 214 48.98 13.65 22.93
#